data_2c88873a46d7ca760bcf3520cc7685bc
#
_entry.id   2c88873a46d7ca760bcf3520cc7685bc
#
_cell.length_a   1.000
_cell.length_b   1.000
_cell.length_c   1.000
_cell.angle_alpha   90.00
_cell.angle_beta   90.00
_cell.angle_gamma   90.00
#
_symmetry.space_group_name_H-M   'P 1'
#
loop_
_entity.id
_entity.type
_entity.pdbx_description
1 polymer ?
#
loop_
_entity_poly.entity_id
_entity_poly.type
_entity_poly.pdbx_seq_one_letter_code
_entity_poly.pdbx_strand_id
1 'polypeptide(L)'
;MKGNFEVLKYRYYAIGFSCLFILVGIVFAIIFGGFNTGIDFGSGFSERVQIAPIGMKISYEGELSVTAGVSENNLYLEFRGTDGVNRIDFPSSLYQTVDELATALKKNGITVSVFDGSLKVENFMPGYNFPARLSASDLRLNYATDTKDVDIDDVRDALSSLESVNVQTLGKASDGGFQIRIKAHDGDNQDSLEEKVN
;
A
#
# COMPACT_ATOMS: atom_id res chain seq x y z
N MET A 1 -59.50 30.09 20.67
CA MET A 1 -59.95 29.15 19.63
C MET A 1 -58.89 28.07 19.40
N LYS A 2 -59.13 26.87 19.98
CA LYS A 2 -58.23 25.70 19.67
C LYS A 2 -58.79 25.01 18.43
N GLY A 3 -58.25 25.22 17.30
CA GLY A 3 -58.59 24.47 16.11
C GLY A 3 -58.16 23.03 16.30
N ASN A 4 -59.10 22.12 16.48
CA ASN A 4 -58.86 20.68 16.43
C ASN A 4 -58.51 20.33 14.99
N PHE A 5 -57.20 20.20 14.72
CA PHE A 5 -56.73 19.68 13.45
C PHE A 5 -57.06 18.18 13.42
N GLU A 6 -58.06 17.78 12.64
CA GLU A 6 -58.44 16.37 12.43
C GLU A 6 -57.40 15.69 11.55
N VAL A 7 -56.23 15.42 12.11
CA VAL A 7 -55.10 14.76 11.42
C VAL A 7 -55.50 13.43 10.81
N LEU A 8 -56.45 12.72 11.45
CA LEU A 8 -56.91 11.41 10.99
C LEU A 8 -57.70 11.49 9.66
N LYS A 9 -58.29 12.64 9.32
CA LYS A 9 -59.05 12.82 8.09
C LYS A 9 -58.16 12.88 6.85
N TYR A 10 -56.90 13.36 7.01
CA TYR A 10 -55.95 13.54 5.91
C TYR A 10 -54.94 12.41 5.80
N ARG A 11 -55.01 11.37 6.65
CA ARG A 11 -54.04 10.26 6.68
C ARG A 11 -53.84 9.57 5.32
N TYR A 12 -54.91 9.35 4.58
CA TYR A 12 -54.83 8.70 3.26
C TYR A 12 -54.20 9.60 2.20
N TYR A 13 -54.41 10.90 2.28
CA TYR A 13 -53.74 11.85 1.40
C TYR A 13 -52.24 11.95 1.71
N ALA A 14 -51.90 11.94 3.00
CA ALA A 14 -50.49 11.93 3.40
C ALA A 14 -49.77 10.67 2.98
N ILE A 15 -50.40 9.49 3.11
CA ILE A 15 -49.85 8.22 2.65
C ILE A 15 -49.69 8.23 1.12
N GLY A 16 -50.74 8.65 0.39
CA GLY A 16 -50.67 8.73 -1.09
C GLY A 16 -49.58 9.66 -1.59
N PHE A 17 -49.41 10.82 -0.93
CA PHE A 17 -48.36 11.76 -1.27
C PHE A 17 -46.94 11.18 -0.99
N SER A 18 -46.79 10.51 0.16
CA SER A 18 -45.54 9.85 0.51
C SER A 18 -45.18 8.74 -0.48
N CYS A 19 -46.13 7.89 -0.86
CA CYS A 19 -45.93 6.85 -1.87
C CYS A 19 -45.57 7.43 -3.24
N LEU A 20 -46.23 8.51 -3.65
CA LEU A 20 -45.91 9.21 -4.88
C LEU A 20 -44.48 9.75 -4.87
N PHE A 21 -44.05 10.34 -3.77
CA PHE A 21 -42.71 10.90 -3.62
C PHE A 21 -41.62 9.82 -3.69
N ILE A 22 -41.86 8.65 -3.06
CA ILE A 22 -40.96 7.49 -3.14
C ILE A 22 -40.89 6.98 -4.57
N LEU A 23 -42.03 6.88 -5.25
CA LEU A 23 -42.11 6.38 -6.62
C LEU A 23 -41.36 7.29 -7.60
N VAL A 24 -41.53 8.61 -7.45
CA VAL A 24 -40.77 9.61 -8.19
C VAL A 24 -39.27 9.46 -7.93
N GLY A 25 -38.84 9.28 -6.68
CA GLY A 25 -37.45 9.07 -6.31
C GLY A 25 -36.83 7.82 -6.98
N ILE A 26 -37.59 6.71 -7.00
CA ILE A 26 -37.16 5.47 -7.67
C ILE A 26 -37.01 5.68 -9.19
N VAL A 27 -37.98 6.34 -9.81
CA VAL A 27 -37.92 6.64 -11.26
C VAL A 27 -36.71 7.52 -11.58
N PHE A 28 -36.45 8.55 -10.78
CA PHE A 28 -35.28 9.39 -10.94
C PHE A 28 -33.99 8.57 -10.78
N ALA A 29 -33.90 7.69 -9.77
CA ALA A 29 -32.73 6.84 -9.58
C ALA A 29 -32.48 5.94 -10.81
N ILE A 30 -33.53 5.39 -11.42
CA ILE A 30 -33.42 4.55 -12.63
C ILE A 30 -32.97 5.38 -13.85
N ILE A 31 -33.56 6.56 -14.06
CA ILE A 31 -33.24 7.43 -15.21
C ILE A 31 -31.81 7.95 -15.14
N PHE A 32 -31.31 8.27 -13.96
CA PHE A 32 -29.93 8.76 -13.78
C PHE A 32 -28.89 7.65 -13.56
N GLY A 33 -29.22 6.39 -13.84
CA GLY A 33 -28.28 5.27 -13.78
C GLY A 33 -27.96 4.76 -12.38
N GLY A 34 -28.85 5.01 -11.41
CA GLY A 34 -28.69 4.56 -10.03
C GLY A 34 -27.99 5.60 -9.15
N PHE A 35 -27.67 5.17 -7.93
CA PHE A 35 -26.88 5.99 -7.01
C PHE A 35 -25.43 5.97 -7.48
N ASN A 36 -24.83 7.15 -7.67
CA ASN A 36 -23.38 7.24 -7.90
C ASN A 36 -22.66 6.84 -6.62
N THR A 37 -22.50 5.54 -6.42
CA THR A 37 -21.73 5.02 -5.31
C THR A 37 -20.28 5.39 -5.55
N GLY A 38 -19.69 6.13 -4.62
CA GLY A 38 -18.28 6.48 -4.67
C GLY A 38 -17.39 5.23 -4.73
N ILE A 39 -16.10 5.44 -4.95
CA ILE A 39 -15.07 4.37 -5.05
C ILE A 39 -15.11 3.42 -3.83
N ASP A 40 -15.59 3.91 -2.68
CA ASP A 40 -15.70 3.12 -1.44
C ASP A 40 -16.75 1.99 -1.51
N PHE A 41 -17.71 2.08 -2.42
CA PHE A 41 -18.79 1.09 -2.60
C PHE A 41 -18.70 0.33 -3.93
N GLY A 42 -17.77 0.72 -4.80
CA GLY A 42 -17.46 -0.02 -6.03
C GLY A 42 -16.43 -1.11 -5.77
N SER A 43 -16.45 -2.18 -6.58
CA SER A 43 -15.31 -3.10 -6.63
C SER A 43 -14.07 -2.32 -7.09
N GLY A 44 -12.94 -2.49 -6.38
CA GLY A 44 -11.71 -1.78 -6.71
C GLY A 44 -10.55 -2.33 -5.90
N PHE A 45 -9.37 -1.92 -6.31
CA PHE A 45 -8.12 -2.22 -5.63
C PHE A 45 -7.79 -1.09 -4.65
N SER A 46 -7.36 -1.43 -3.44
CA SER A 46 -6.92 -0.46 -2.44
C SER A 46 -5.64 -0.93 -1.81
N GLU A 47 -4.58 -0.17 -1.99
CA GLU A 47 -3.26 -0.46 -1.45
C GLU A 47 -2.75 0.67 -0.57
N ARG A 48 -2.00 0.29 0.46
CA ARG A 48 -1.24 1.23 1.28
C ARG A 48 0.21 1.12 0.88
N VAL A 49 0.75 2.21 0.37
CA VAL A 49 2.14 2.32 -0.03
C VAL A 49 2.88 3.28 0.87
N GLN A 50 4.14 3.02 1.09
CA GLN A 50 5.04 3.93 1.77
C GLN A 50 6.22 4.20 0.84
N ILE A 51 6.42 5.47 0.50
CA ILE A 51 7.50 5.89 -0.38
C ILE A 51 8.72 6.15 0.47
N ALA A 52 9.80 5.46 0.17
CA ALA A 52 11.06 5.62 0.85
C ALA A 52 12.21 5.40 -0.14
N PRO A 53 13.35 6.12 0.02
CA PRO A 53 14.49 5.94 -0.85
C PRO A 53 15.07 4.54 -0.73
N ILE A 54 15.63 4.05 -1.83
CA ILE A 54 16.34 2.78 -1.86
C ILE A 54 17.77 3.04 -1.34
N GLY A 55 18.13 2.43 -0.22
CA GLY A 55 19.50 2.47 0.29
C GLY A 55 20.39 1.49 -0.42
N MET A 56 19.92 0.26 -0.63
CA MET A 56 20.64 -0.76 -1.39
C MET A 56 19.68 -1.77 -2.01
N LYS A 57 20.23 -2.54 -2.96
CA LYS A 57 19.61 -3.75 -3.50
C LYS A 57 20.46 -4.95 -3.16
N ILE A 58 19.82 -6.07 -2.91
CA ILE A 58 20.48 -7.33 -2.63
C ILE A 58 19.94 -8.44 -3.53
N SER A 59 20.83 -9.34 -3.96
CA SER A 59 20.47 -10.54 -4.71
C SER A 59 21.39 -11.70 -4.35
N TYR A 60 20.98 -12.92 -4.70
CA TYR A 60 21.75 -14.13 -4.43
C TYR A 60 21.54 -15.16 -5.53
N GLU A 61 22.64 -15.67 -6.09
CA GLU A 61 22.65 -16.66 -7.20
C GLU A 61 23.29 -17.99 -6.81
N GLY A 62 23.53 -18.24 -5.51
CA GLY A 62 24.17 -19.48 -5.06
C GLY A 62 23.22 -20.67 -5.03
N GLU A 63 23.76 -21.85 -4.66
CA GLU A 63 23.04 -23.13 -4.62
C GLU A 63 22.06 -23.24 -3.43
N LEU A 64 22.26 -22.43 -2.38
CA LEU A 64 21.41 -22.45 -1.19
C LEU A 64 20.15 -21.64 -1.40
N SER A 65 19.06 -22.03 -0.74
CA SER A 65 17.89 -21.18 -0.65
C SER A 65 18.13 -20.14 0.45
N VAL A 66 18.19 -18.86 0.07
CA VAL A 66 18.39 -17.76 1.02
C VAL A 66 17.12 -16.96 1.17
N THR A 67 16.72 -16.72 2.40
CA THR A 67 15.57 -15.86 2.74
C THR A 67 16.07 -14.68 3.56
N ALA A 68 15.74 -13.46 3.13
CA ALA A 68 15.95 -12.25 3.92
C ALA A 68 14.68 -11.94 4.69
N GLY A 69 14.83 -11.59 5.96
CA GLY A 69 13.72 -11.22 6.82
C GLY A 69 14.13 -10.15 7.83
N VAL A 70 13.14 -9.61 8.54
CA VAL A 70 13.32 -8.59 9.57
C VAL A 70 12.75 -9.08 10.89
N SER A 71 13.48 -8.92 11.95
CA SER A 71 13.06 -9.24 13.32
C SER A 71 13.59 -8.16 14.26
N GLU A 72 12.71 -7.49 14.98
CA GLU A 72 13.09 -6.49 16.01
C GLU A 72 14.09 -5.43 15.51
N ASN A 73 13.85 -4.84 14.34
CA ASN A 73 14.73 -3.88 13.65
C ASN A 73 16.08 -4.46 13.16
N ASN A 74 16.24 -5.77 13.13
CA ASN A 74 17.41 -6.44 12.58
C ASN A 74 17.07 -7.08 11.24
N LEU A 75 17.95 -6.89 10.25
CA LEU A 75 17.93 -7.73 9.06
C LEU A 75 18.54 -9.08 9.40
N TYR A 76 17.94 -10.16 8.94
CA TYR A 76 18.53 -11.49 9.03
C TYR A 76 18.48 -12.21 7.69
N LEU A 77 19.43 -13.14 7.51
CA LEU A 77 19.44 -14.06 6.38
C LEU A 77 19.36 -15.50 6.90
N GLU A 78 18.45 -16.28 6.31
CA GLU A 78 18.36 -17.72 6.53
C GLU A 78 18.85 -18.44 5.30
N PHE A 79 19.96 -19.17 5.44
CA PHE A 79 20.52 -20.06 4.42
C PHE A 79 20.02 -21.46 4.68
N ARG A 80 19.28 -22.01 3.73
CA ARG A 80 18.71 -23.36 3.82
C ARG A 80 19.38 -24.27 2.79
N GLY A 81 20.06 -25.28 3.29
CA GLY A 81 20.71 -26.36 2.50
C GLY A 81 20.25 -27.73 2.94
N THR A 82 20.90 -28.76 2.44
CA THR A 82 20.70 -30.17 2.82
C THR A 82 21.02 -30.44 4.28
N ASP A 83 21.97 -29.68 4.86
CA ASP A 83 22.47 -29.86 6.21
C ASP A 83 21.70 -29.08 7.27
N GLY A 84 20.63 -28.40 6.86
CA GLY A 84 19.76 -27.64 7.77
C GLY A 84 19.63 -26.16 7.41
N VAL A 85 19.23 -25.36 8.40
CA VAL A 85 19.04 -23.92 8.28
C VAL A 85 20.09 -23.20 9.13
N ASN A 86 20.85 -22.31 8.50
CA ASN A 86 21.77 -21.40 9.17
C ASN A 86 21.24 -19.98 9.09
N ARG A 87 21.04 -19.32 10.25
CA ARG A 87 20.58 -17.94 10.34
C ARG A 87 21.71 -17.03 10.76
N ILE A 88 21.84 -15.92 10.05
CA ILE A 88 22.79 -14.85 10.34
C ILE A 88 22.00 -13.57 10.56
N ASP A 89 22.15 -12.95 11.73
CA ASP A 89 21.51 -11.70 12.10
C ASP A 89 22.48 -10.52 11.92
N PHE A 90 21.93 -9.40 11.42
CA PHE A 90 22.64 -8.14 11.20
C PHE A 90 21.98 -7.05 12.05
N PRO A 91 22.31 -6.96 13.33
CA PRO A 91 21.67 -5.99 14.23
C PRO A 91 22.11 -4.56 13.89
N SER A 92 21.16 -3.63 13.89
CA SER A 92 21.40 -2.20 13.62
C SER A 92 22.34 -1.56 14.64
N SER A 93 22.46 -2.15 15.84
CA SER A 93 23.42 -1.72 16.86
C SER A 93 24.88 -1.98 16.48
N LEU A 94 25.14 -2.98 15.63
CA LEU A 94 26.48 -3.34 15.16
C LEU A 94 26.78 -2.74 13.78
N TYR A 95 25.77 -2.64 12.93
CA TYR A 95 25.86 -2.06 11.59
C TYR A 95 25.01 -0.81 11.55
N GLN A 96 25.64 0.36 11.73
CA GLN A 96 24.92 1.63 11.87
C GLN A 96 24.51 2.22 10.54
N THR A 97 25.34 1.99 9.50
CA THR A 97 25.11 2.53 8.16
C THR A 97 24.88 1.43 7.11
N VAL A 98 24.25 1.82 6.01
CA VAL A 98 24.01 0.93 4.87
C VAL A 98 25.34 0.39 4.29
N ASP A 99 26.41 1.20 4.28
CA ASP A 99 27.73 0.76 3.81
C ASP A 99 28.31 -0.33 4.70
N GLU A 100 28.18 -0.22 6.01
CA GLU A 100 28.65 -1.25 6.95
C GLU A 100 27.86 -2.54 6.78
N LEU A 101 26.53 -2.44 6.68
CA LEU A 101 25.64 -3.57 6.44
C LEU A 101 25.95 -4.23 5.08
N ALA A 102 26.12 -3.44 4.01
CA ALA A 102 26.47 -3.94 2.68
C ALA A 102 27.79 -4.72 2.68
N THR A 103 28.77 -4.22 3.44
CA THR A 103 30.07 -4.93 3.59
C THR A 103 29.89 -6.27 4.30
N ALA A 104 29.07 -6.33 5.33
CA ALA A 104 28.77 -7.56 6.04
C ALA A 104 27.99 -8.57 5.18
N LEU A 105 27.02 -8.12 4.40
CA LEU A 105 26.25 -8.95 3.48
C LEU A 105 27.14 -9.54 2.38
N LYS A 106 28.04 -8.75 1.79
CA LYS A 106 29.01 -9.22 0.78
C LYS A 106 29.92 -10.33 1.30
N LYS A 107 30.36 -10.24 2.57
CA LYS A 107 31.16 -11.30 3.22
C LYS A 107 30.40 -12.62 3.35
N ASN A 108 29.08 -12.59 3.34
CA ASN A 108 28.21 -13.76 3.40
C ASN A 108 27.71 -14.22 2.00
N GLY A 109 28.36 -13.76 0.93
CA GLY A 109 28.08 -14.20 -0.43
C GLY A 109 26.85 -13.52 -1.08
N ILE A 110 26.33 -12.46 -0.48
CA ILE A 110 25.23 -11.70 -1.06
C ILE A 110 25.77 -10.65 -2.03
N THR A 111 25.19 -10.56 -3.20
CA THR A 111 25.46 -9.47 -4.15
C THR A 111 24.73 -8.23 -3.67
N VAL A 112 25.45 -7.11 -3.54
CA VAL A 112 24.90 -5.88 -2.99
C VAL A 112 25.27 -4.69 -3.88
N SER A 113 24.27 -3.91 -4.28
CA SER A 113 24.42 -2.62 -4.96
C SER A 113 23.94 -1.51 -4.00
N VAL A 114 24.84 -0.64 -3.58
CA VAL A 114 24.55 0.48 -2.66
C VAL A 114 24.18 1.71 -3.47
N PHE A 115 23.09 2.38 -3.08
CA PHE A 115 22.62 3.66 -3.65
C PHE A 115 22.91 4.84 -2.72
N ASP A 116 22.68 4.66 -1.42
CA ASP A 116 23.04 5.62 -0.40
C ASP A 116 23.56 4.90 0.83
N GLY A 117 24.88 4.86 0.95
CA GLY A 117 25.59 4.19 2.04
C GLY A 117 25.51 4.91 3.37
N SER A 118 25.15 6.20 3.37
CA SER A 118 25.07 7.04 4.57
C SER A 118 23.80 6.84 5.40
N LEU A 119 22.77 6.22 4.81
CA LEU A 119 21.50 5.95 5.49
C LEU A 119 21.72 5.05 6.72
N LYS A 120 20.93 5.29 7.75
CA LYS A 120 21.00 4.49 8.99
C LYS A 120 20.23 3.19 8.85
N VAL A 121 20.84 2.08 9.25
CA VAL A 121 20.21 0.76 9.20
C VAL A 121 19.00 0.67 10.12
N GLU A 122 18.98 1.42 11.23
CA GLU A 122 17.82 1.50 12.14
C GLU A 122 16.55 2.02 11.47
N ASN A 123 16.68 2.78 10.37
CA ASN A 123 15.58 3.34 9.59
C ASN A 123 15.14 2.43 8.44
N PHE A 124 15.59 1.18 8.43
CA PHE A 124 15.16 0.19 7.43
C PHE A 124 13.67 -0.04 7.51
N MET A 125 13.02 0.04 6.35
CA MET A 125 11.58 -0.14 6.22
C MET A 125 11.29 -1.49 5.57
N PRO A 126 10.88 -2.49 6.34
CA PRO A 126 10.46 -3.75 5.77
C PRO A 126 9.15 -3.55 5.01
N GLY A 127 9.17 -3.85 3.71
CA GLY A 127 7.94 -3.96 2.94
C GLY A 127 7.11 -5.17 3.37
N TYR A 128 5.85 -5.23 2.95
CA TYR A 128 4.98 -6.38 3.23
C TYR A 128 5.48 -7.68 2.58
N ASN A 129 6.43 -7.59 1.64
CA ASN A 129 7.05 -8.73 0.98
C ASN A 129 8.06 -9.49 1.87
N PHE A 130 8.35 -9.00 3.06
CA PHE A 130 9.23 -9.72 3.98
C PHE A 130 8.48 -10.73 4.85
N PRO A 131 9.06 -11.92 5.11
CA PRO A 131 10.37 -12.38 4.63
C PRO A 131 10.37 -12.72 3.13
N ALA A 132 11.44 -12.31 2.41
CA ALA A 132 11.59 -12.47 0.97
C ALA A 132 12.67 -13.50 0.63
N ARG A 133 12.38 -14.38 -0.31
CA ARG A 133 13.39 -15.27 -0.86
C ARG A 133 14.29 -14.50 -1.83
N LEU A 134 15.60 -14.56 -1.61
CA LEU A 134 16.58 -13.99 -2.52
C LEU A 134 16.73 -14.85 -3.78
N SER A 135 16.93 -14.21 -4.89
CA SER A 135 17.16 -14.80 -6.20
C SER A 135 18.15 -13.93 -6.99
N ALA A 136 18.36 -14.22 -8.26
CA ALA A 136 19.08 -13.36 -9.18
C ALA A 136 18.43 -11.98 -9.36
N SER A 137 17.11 -11.88 -9.10
CA SER A 137 16.40 -10.60 -9.13
C SER A 137 16.70 -9.76 -7.90
N ASP A 138 16.87 -8.46 -8.09
CA ASP A 138 17.18 -7.51 -7.02
C ASP A 138 16.03 -7.35 -6.04
N LEU A 139 16.28 -7.63 -4.77
CA LEU A 139 15.40 -7.22 -3.67
C LEU A 139 15.81 -5.82 -3.21
N ARG A 140 14.88 -4.88 -3.23
CA ARG A 140 15.09 -3.49 -2.82
C ARG A 140 14.97 -3.36 -1.31
N LEU A 141 15.92 -2.71 -0.67
CA LEU A 141 15.88 -2.33 0.73
C LEU A 141 15.71 -0.82 0.84
N ASN A 142 14.56 -0.42 1.35
CA ASN A 142 14.17 0.98 1.49
C ASN A 142 14.42 1.45 2.92
N TYR A 143 14.77 2.74 3.09
CA TYR A 143 15.08 3.33 4.37
C TYR A 143 14.33 4.65 4.54
N ALA A 144 13.72 4.85 5.70
CA ALA A 144 13.13 6.13 6.06
C ALA A 144 14.23 7.20 6.18
N THR A 145 13.94 8.39 5.70
CA THR A 145 14.82 9.56 5.87
C THR A 145 13.98 10.72 6.37
N ASP A 146 14.51 11.50 7.29
CA ASP A 146 13.85 12.69 7.85
C ASP A 146 13.76 13.85 6.85
N THR A 147 14.26 13.67 5.62
CA THR A 147 14.60 14.80 4.73
C THR A 147 13.74 14.95 3.49
N LYS A 148 12.74 14.10 3.27
CA LYS A 148 11.85 14.27 2.11
C LYS A 148 10.39 14.14 2.51
N ASP A 149 9.72 15.29 2.62
CA ASP A 149 8.28 15.34 2.46
C ASP A 149 7.96 14.92 1.02
N VAL A 150 7.24 13.83 0.86
CA VAL A 150 6.73 13.43 -0.46
C VAL A 150 5.42 14.17 -0.67
N ASP A 151 5.37 15.00 -1.71
CA ASP A 151 4.15 15.70 -2.05
C ASP A 151 3.12 14.72 -2.65
N ILE A 152 1.88 14.82 -2.18
CA ILE A 152 0.78 14.01 -2.71
C ILE A 152 0.54 14.27 -4.20
N ASP A 153 0.86 15.46 -4.68
CA ASP A 153 0.70 15.82 -6.08
C ASP A 153 1.73 15.09 -6.96
N ASP A 154 2.96 14.88 -6.47
CA ASP A 154 3.96 14.05 -7.17
C ASP A 154 3.47 12.61 -7.33
N VAL A 155 2.79 12.07 -6.30
CA VAL A 155 2.23 10.71 -6.35
C VAL A 155 1.05 10.64 -7.33
N ARG A 156 0.19 11.65 -7.34
CA ARG A 156 -0.94 11.73 -8.29
C ARG A 156 -0.46 11.86 -9.72
N ASP A 157 0.58 12.66 -9.96
CA ASP A 157 1.17 12.83 -11.28
C ASP A 157 1.80 11.53 -11.79
N ALA A 158 2.50 10.80 -10.92
CA ALA A 158 3.06 9.49 -11.25
C ALA A 158 1.98 8.46 -11.63
N LEU A 159 0.78 8.56 -11.03
CA LEU A 159 -0.35 7.67 -11.28
C LEU A 159 -1.35 8.23 -12.30
N SER A 160 -1.06 9.35 -12.94
CA SER A 160 -1.98 10.04 -13.87
C SER A 160 -2.35 9.23 -15.11
N SER A 161 -1.56 8.21 -15.45
CA SER A 161 -1.87 7.26 -16.54
C SER A 161 -2.97 6.26 -16.18
N LEU A 162 -3.34 6.14 -14.91
CA LEU A 162 -4.37 5.24 -14.44
C LEU A 162 -5.71 5.96 -14.32
N GLU A 163 -6.77 5.34 -14.80
CA GLU A 163 -8.12 5.90 -14.70
C GLU A 163 -8.71 5.68 -13.30
N SER A 164 -9.45 6.67 -12.81
CA SER A 164 -10.22 6.60 -11.56
C SER A 164 -9.37 6.29 -10.31
N VAL A 165 -8.19 6.90 -10.22
CA VAL A 165 -7.29 6.80 -9.06
C VAL A 165 -7.66 7.83 -8.00
N ASN A 166 -7.74 7.39 -6.75
CA ASN A 166 -7.82 8.25 -5.58
C ASN A 166 -6.60 8.03 -4.70
N VAL A 167 -5.87 9.11 -4.40
CA VAL A 167 -4.70 9.10 -3.53
C VAL A 167 -4.99 9.91 -2.28
N GLN A 168 -4.77 9.31 -1.11
CA GLN A 168 -4.93 9.94 0.19
C GLN A 168 -3.65 9.78 1.01
N THR A 169 -3.22 10.84 1.70
CA THR A 169 -2.07 10.79 2.60
C THR A 169 -2.45 10.02 3.89
N LEU A 170 -1.59 9.12 4.32
CA LEU A 170 -1.70 8.40 5.58
C LEU A 170 -0.67 8.95 6.57
N GLY A 171 -1.14 9.51 7.70
CA GLY A 171 -0.26 10.11 8.67
C GLY A 171 0.26 11.49 8.27
N LYS A 172 1.52 11.77 8.59
CA LYS A 172 2.19 13.02 8.22
C LYS A 172 2.85 12.87 6.85
N ALA A 173 3.01 13.97 6.12
CA ALA A 173 3.71 13.99 4.82
C ALA A 173 5.14 13.43 4.92
N SER A 174 5.82 13.69 6.06
CA SER A 174 7.15 13.14 6.36
C SER A 174 7.20 11.61 6.43
N ASP A 175 6.06 10.96 6.71
CA ASP A 175 6.00 9.51 6.83
C ASP A 175 5.94 8.82 5.45
N GLY A 176 5.71 9.59 4.38
CA GLY A 176 5.65 9.12 3.00
C GLY A 176 4.59 8.02 2.76
N GLY A 177 3.57 7.96 3.62
CA GLY A 177 2.51 6.97 3.54
C GLY A 177 1.32 7.45 2.73
N PHE A 178 0.86 6.64 1.79
CA PHE A 178 -0.30 6.93 0.95
C PHE A 178 -1.23 5.72 0.87
N GLN A 179 -2.52 6.00 0.77
CA GLN A 179 -3.51 5.03 0.36
C GLN A 179 -3.92 5.33 -1.07
N ILE A 180 -3.68 4.37 -1.96
CA ILE A 180 -4.05 4.43 -3.36
C ILE A 180 -5.28 3.55 -3.54
N ARG A 181 -6.33 4.10 -4.15
CA ARG A 181 -7.54 3.36 -4.50
C ARG A 181 -7.80 3.52 -5.98
N ILE A 182 -8.00 2.41 -6.66
CA ILE A 182 -8.32 2.34 -8.09
C ILE A 182 -9.65 1.65 -8.24
N LYS A 183 -10.56 2.26 -8.99
CA LYS A 183 -11.85 1.63 -9.30
C LYS A 183 -11.62 0.54 -10.35
N ALA A 184 -12.09 -0.68 -10.08
CA ALA A 184 -12.05 -1.74 -11.08
C ALA A 184 -13.04 -1.45 -12.21
N HIS A 185 -12.61 -1.66 -13.45
CA HIS A 185 -13.49 -1.70 -14.60
C HIS A 185 -13.95 -3.15 -14.86
N ASP A 186 -15.09 -3.29 -15.55
CA ASP A 186 -15.58 -4.62 -15.95
C ASP A 186 -14.53 -5.31 -16.83
N GLY A 187 -13.90 -6.37 -16.29
CA GLY A 187 -12.85 -7.13 -16.97
C GLY A 187 -11.45 -6.99 -16.35
N ASP A 188 -11.24 -6.09 -15.40
CA ASP A 188 -9.97 -6.01 -14.66
C ASP A 188 -9.84 -7.17 -13.68
N ASN A 189 -8.68 -7.83 -13.72
CA ASN A 189 -8.30 -8.84 -12.73
C ASN A 189 -7.45 -8.18 -11.64
N GLN A 190 -7.55 -8.65 -10.39
CA GLN A 190 -6.83 -8.07 -9.25
C GLN A 190 -5.32 -8.03 -9.51
N ASP A 191 -4.77 -9.11 -10.10
CA ASP A 191 -3.35 -9.21 -10.45
C ASP A 191 -2.90 -8.14 -11.47
N SER A 192 -3.78 -7.75 -12.41
CA SER A 192 -3.47 -6.72 -13.41
C SER A 192 -3.46 -5.31 -12.84
N LEU A 193 -4.21 -5.07 -11.76
CA LEU A 193 -4.22 -3.78 -11.06
C LEU A 193 -3.00 -3.63 -10.15
N GLU A 194 -2.56 -4.72 -9.50
CA GLU A 194 -1.34 -4.73 -8.71
C GLU A 194 -0.10 -4.44 -9.58
N GLU A 195 -0.02 -5.04 -10.78
CA GLU A 195 1.09 -4.82 -11.72
C GLU A 195 1.18 -3.37 -12.21
N LYS A 196 0.04 -2.66 -12.30
CA LYS A 196 0.01 -1.25 -12.72
C LYS A 196 0.48 -0.26 -11.65
N VAL A 197 0.48 -0.65 -10.38
CA VAL A 197 0.84 0.21 -9.23
C VAL A 197 2.29 -0.01 -8.77
N ASN A 198 2.86 -1.19 -9.02
CA ASN A 198 4.23 -1.54 -8.68
C ASN A 198 5.20 -1.21 -9.81
#